data_d42d0455c6e89f65d92ba1d9748d29b1
#
_entry.id   d42d0455c6e89f65d92ba1d9748d29b1
#
_cell.length_a   1.000
_cell.length_b   1.000
_cell.length_c   1.000
_cell.angle_alpha   90.00
_cell.angle_beta   90.00
_cell.angle_gamma   90.00
#
_symmetry.space_group_name_H-M   'P 1'
#
loop_
_entity.id
_entity.type
_entity.pdbx_description
1 polymer ?
#
loop_
_entity_poly.entity_id
_entity_poly.type
_entity_poly.pdbx_seq_one_letter_code
_entity_poly.pdbx_strand_id
1 'polypeptide(L)'
;MYDILYIGVDKVDKYVRVMDGLTSNAGGFEYKLDEINVAAKWNPNSLDPKEMGGFNFGTEDKILRWLHRGDTIYDVIIPVDAEVIKVDGEKGIYRANKIIVTNPRLLTDDMIIELYKKNTLSNKIIAQCLLIMIWKNKLEISKYIIKDRVDLNNVNEILEEFVNYASDKNFTYESTQEIYNILKEIQSSIDISLYVDKDPYIKNLTHDKVINITGESGSGKSYYTNKYLNDDNYVVIDTDLIFGNEPTSNEDCLKIRKLFKNKSKDILITDFDNCYLKILDYYKDSDKTIVIDSAQYRNIKDYSILKGKLIVMRTSIDTCYERVLLRWKNSKKEYTEEEYHKYAEKKKGMFKWYKSINKFLENVDKL
;
A
#
# COMPACT_ATOMS: atom_id res chain seq x y z
N MET A 1 11.29 -29.07 15.54
CA MET A 1 12.39 -29.93 15.08
C MET A 1 12.94 -29.26 13.82
N TYR A 2 14.17 -28.77 13.85
CA TYR A 2 14.77 -28.15 12.66
C TYR A 2 15.36 -29.27 11.79
N ASP A 3 15.14 -29.18 10.47
CA ASP A 3 15.74 -30.14 9.54
C ASP A 3 17.26 -29.90 9.47
N ILE A 4 18.03 -30.94 9.77
CA ILE A 4 19.47 -30.95 9.53
C ILE A 4 19.67 -31.12 8.03
N LEU A 5 20.04 -30.03 7.36
CA LEU A 5 20.26 -30.04 5.92
C LEU A 5 21.66 -30.65 5.64
N TYR A 6 21.66 -31.89 5.14
CA TYR A 6 22.77 -32.35 4.29
C TYR A 6 22.62 -31.60 2.96
N ILE A 7 23.47 -30.61 2.73
CA ILE A 7 23.45 -29.81 1.49
C ILE A 7 23.93 -30.69 0.35
N GLY A 8 23.00 -31.39 -0.30
CA GLY A 8 23.19 -31.95 -1.62
C GLY A 8 23.28 -30.82 -2.65
N VAL A 9 24.18 -30.97 -3.61
CA VAL A 9 24.62 -29.96 -4.59
C VAL A 9 23.50 -29.65 -5.59
N ASP A 10 22.50 -28.83 -5.19
CA ASP A 10 21.58 -28.20 -6.14
C ASP A 10 21.37 -26.75 -5.78
N LYS A 11 21.91 -25.83 -6.63
CA LYS A 11 21.97 -24.37 -6.50
C LYS A 11 22.67 -23.91 -5.20
N VAL A 12 23.97 -23.71 -5.29
CA VAL A 12 24.76 -23.16 -4.18
C VAL A 12 24.31 -21.74 -3.89
N ASP A 13 23.43 -21.59 -2.89
CA ASP A 13 23.15 -20.29 -2.31
C ASP A 13 24.47 -19.72 -1.79
N LYS A 14 24.82 -18.52 -2.24
CA LYS A 14 26.02 -17.86 -1.74
C LYS A 14 25.75 -17.40 -0.32
N TYR A 15 26.45 -18.04 0.63
CA TYR A 15 26.36 -17.65 2.04
C TYR A 15 27.31 -16.51 2.36
N VAL A 16 26.82 -15.59 3.16
CA VAL A 16 27.56 -14.39 3.56
C VAL A 16 27.30 -14.03 5.02
N ARG A 17 28.22 -13.24 5.59
CA ARG A 17 28.11 -12.69 6.94
C ARG A 17 28.61 -11.26 6.97
N VAL A 18 27.94 -10.40 7.74
CA VAL A 18 28.34 -8.99 7.97
C VAL A 18 28.91 -8.84 9.38
N MET A 19 30.08 -8.21 9.50
CA MET A 19 30.79 -7.97 10.75
C MET A 19 31.59 -6.67 10.70
N ASP A 20 31.97 -6.15 11.88
CA ASP A 20 33.00 -5.14 12.03
C ASP A 20 34.34 -5.84 12.22
N GLY A 21 35.23 -5.77 11.20
CA GLY A 21 36.43 -6.55 11.20
C GLY A 21 36.17 -8.05 11.37
N LEU A 22 37.02 -8.74 12.09
CA LEU A 22 36.92 -10.19 12.33
C LEU A 22 36.33 -10.53 13.71
N THR A 23 35.60 -9.60 14.35
CA THR A 23 35.03 -9.84 15.68
C THR A 23 33.50 -9.96 15.61
N SER A 24 32.93 -10.94 16.31
CA SER A 24 31.48 -11.10 16.42
C SER A 24 30.89 -10.05 17.38
N ASN A 25 29.89 -9.29 16.93
CA ASN A 25 29.15 -8.33 17.77
C ASN A 25 28.39 -9.00 18.92
N ALA A 26 28.11 -10.31 18.82
CA ALA A 26 27.46 -11.07 19.88
C ALA A 26 28.46 -12.10 20.45
N GLY A 27 28.99 -11.80 21.63
CA GLY A 27 29.87 -12.73 22.35
C GLY A 27 31.36 -12.59 22.12
N GLY A 28 31.83 -11.59 21.37
CA GLY A 28 33.25 -11.25 21.24
C GLY A 28 34.14 -12.33 20.62
N PHE A 29 33.56 -13.24 19.82
CA PHE A 29 34.33 -14.26 19.14
C PHE A 29 35.23 -13.62 18.06
N GLU A 30 36.53 -13.92 18.08
CA GLU A 30 37.49 -13.48 17.08
C GLU A 30 37.60 -14.55 15.98
N TYR A 31 37.22 -14.19 14.74
CA TYR A 31 37.32 -15.06 13.59
C TYR A 31 38.74 -15.06 13.03
N LYS A 32 39.15 -16.22 12.57
CA LYS A 32 40.33 -16.37 11.73
C LYS A 32 39.94 -16.37 10.27
N LEU A 33 40.51 -15.45 9.49
CA LEU A 33 40.26 -15.35 8.06
C LEU A 33 40.85 -16.56 7.33
N ASP A 34 40.13 -17.12 6.38
CA ASP A 34 40.49 -18.25 5.54
C ASP A 34 40.82 -19.55 6.32
N GLU A 35 40.47 -19.61 7.61
CA GLU A 35 40.65 -20.81 8.45
C GLU A 35 39.27 -21.31 8.96
N ILE A 36 39.25 -22.58 9.37
CA ILE A 36 38.07 -23.16 10.02
C ILE A 36 37.89 -22.52 11.40
N ASN A 37 36.78 -21.86 11.61
CA ASN A 37 36.34 -21.37 12.90
C ASN A 37 35.37 -22.39 13.50
N VAL A 38 35.60 -22.80 14.75
CA VAL A 38 34.79 -23.78 15.46
C VAL A 38 34.03 -23.10 16.62
N ALA A 39 32.74 -23.31 16.69
CA ALA A 39 31.91 -22.73 17.76
C ALA A 39 32.19 -23.40 19.11
N ALA A 40 32.38 -22.60 20.15
CA ALA A 40 32.60 -23.11 21.52
C ALA A 40 31.32 -23.81 22.10
N LYS A 41 30.15 -23.47 21.60
CA LYS A 41 28.87 -24.09 21.99
C LYS A 41 28.07 -24.42 20.75
N TRP A 42 27.50 -25.62 20.70
CA TRP A 42 26.60 -26.06 19.66
C TRP A 42 25.56 -27.01 20.17
N ASN A 43 24.29 -26.65 20.05
CA ASN A 43 23.13 -27.48 20.36
C ASN A 43 22.03 -27.27 19.30
N PRO A 44 22.05 -28.03 18.20
CA PRO A 44 21.14 -27.85 17.08
C PRO A 44 19.66 -28.11 17.43
N ASN A 45 19.38 -28.77 18.57
CA ASN A 45 18.02 -29.07 19.01
C ASN A 45 17.38 -27.96 19.88
N SER A 46 18.15 -26.94 20.29
CA SER A 46 17.60 -25.85 21.09
C SER A 46 16.88 -24.83 20.21
N LEU A 47 15.72 -24.35 20.67
CA LEU A 47 14.98 -23.24 20.05
C LEU A 47 15.49 -21.86 20.52
N ASP A 48 16.17 -21.82 21.67
CA ASP A 48 16.78 -20.58 22.16
C ASP A 48 18.10 -20.31 21.43
N PRO A 49 18.23 -19.17 20.74
CA PRO A 49 19.47 -18.80 20.05
C PRO A 49 20.72 -18.77 20.95
N LYS A 50 20.57 -18.44 22.23
CA LYS A 50 21.67 -18.42 23.20
C LYS A 50 22.12 -19.83 23.60
N GLU A 51 21.14 -20.74 23.70
CA GLU A 51 21.38 -22.14 24.00
C GLU A 51 21.90 -22.93 22.79
N MET A 52 21.42 -22.60 21.61
CA MET A 52 21.84 -23.21 20.35
C MET A 52 23.32 -23.01 20.08
N GLY A 53 23.85 -21.81 20.32
CA GLY A 53 25.23 -21.47 19.96
C GLY A 53 25.45 -21.40 18.45
N GLY A 54 26.66 -21.75 18.01
CA GLY A 54 27.03 -21.74 16.60
C GLY A 54 27.22 -20.36 16.00
N PHE A 55 27.54 -20.33 14.70
CA PHE A 55 27.77 -19.10 13.94
C PHE A 55 26.57 -18.79 13.06
N ASN A 56 26.01 -17.57 13.18
CA ASN A 56 24.96 -17.09 12.28
C ASN A 56 25.53 -16.64 10.95
N PHE A 57 24.86 -16.95 9.86
CA PHE A 57 25.09 -16.42 8.52
C PHE A 57 23.80 -16.40 7.73
N GLY A 58 23.80 -15.79 6.57
CA GLY A 58 22.65 -15.71 5.69
C GLY A 58 22.98 -15.95 4.23
N THR A 59 21.96 -16.02 3.38
CA THR A 59 22.14 -16.01 1.93
C THR A 59 22.35 -14.57 1.43
N GLU A 60 23.11 -14.39 0.36
CA GLU A 60 23.44 -13.08 -0.20
C GLU A 60 22.19 -12.30 -0.59
N ASP A 61 21.17 -12.98 -1.13
CA ASP A 61 19.88 -12.40 -1.53
C ASP A 61 18.99 -11.92 -0.37
N LYS A 62 19.33 -12.26 0.87
CA LYS A 62 18.56 -11.87 2.07
C LYS A 62 19.40 -11.12 3.11
N ILE A 63 20.62 -10.74 2.75
CA ILE A 63 21.58 -10.18 3.71
C ILE A 63 21.27 -8.75 4.17
N LEU A 64 20.44 -7.99 3.44
CA LEU A 64 20.15 -6.56 3.73
C LEU A 64 19.75 -6.29 5.18
N ARG A 65 18.98 -7.17 5.78
CA ARG A 65 18.55 -7.06 7.18
C ARG A 65 19.71 -7.17 8.21
N TRP A 66 20.86 -7.66 7.77
CA TRP A 66 22.03 -7.86 8.63
C TRP A 66 23.08 -6.75 8.51
N LEU A 67 22.87 -5.76 7.64
CA LEU A 67 23.84 -4.69 7.39
C LEU A 67 24.15 -3.86 8.65
N HIS A 68 23.26 -3.86 9.64
CA HIS A 68 23.51 -3.25 10.95
C HIS A 68 24.63 -3.95 11.77
N ARG A 69 25.11 -5.12 11.34
CA ARG A 69 26.11 -5.91 12.06
C ARG A 69 27.55 -5.48 11.81
N GLY A 70 27.80 -4.61 10.85
CA GLY A 70 29.15 -4.13 10.56
C GLY A 70 29.28 -3.44 9.22
N ASP A 71 30.50 -3.13 8.83
CA ASP A 71 30.82 -2.45 7.58
C ASP A 71 31.52 -3.35 6.55
N THR A 72 31.74 -4.61 6.89
CA THR A 72 32.40 -5.57 6.00
C THR A 72 31.55 -6.82 5.83
N ILE A 73 31.35 -7.23 4.60
CA ILE A 73 30.70 -8.49 4.22
C ILE A 73 31.75 -9.52 3.86
N TYR A 74 31.60 -10.72 4.40
CA TYR A 74 32.45 -11.88 4.17
C TYR A 74 31.65 -12.96 3.46
N ASP A 75 32.30 -13.68 2.54
CA ASP A 75 31.76 -14.94 2.05
C ASP A 75 31.91 -16.01 3.14
N VAL A 76 30.94 -16.91 3.24
CA VAL A 76 30.93 -18.00 4.22
C VAL A 76 30.99 -19.33 3.48
N ILE A 77 32.04 -20.11 3.77
CA ILE A 77 32.19 -21.47 3.27
C ILE A 77 31.88 -22.43 4.42
N ILE A 78 31.09 -23.43 4.13
CA ILE A 78 30.70 -24.46 5.08
C ILE A 78 31.61 -25.66 4.91
N PRO A 79 32.44 -26.05 5.91
CA PRO A 79 33.23 -27.26 5.88
C PRO A 79 32.37 -28.52 5.70
N VAL A 80 32.90 -29.52 5.00
CA VAL A 80 32.15 -30.76 4.68
C VAL A 80 31.68 -31.50 5.94
N ASP A 81 32.42 -31.37 7.04
CA ASP A 81 32.09 -31.96 8.34
C ASP A 81 31.35 -31.03 9.29
N ALA A 82 30.84 -29.91 8.79
CA ALA A 82 30.06 -28.98 9.58
C ALA A 82 28.58 -29.39 9.64
N GLU A 83 27.98 -29.23 10.81
CA GLU A 83 26.54 -29.32 11.01
C GLU A 83 25.91 -27.95 10.78
N VAL A 84 24.85 -27.90 9.93
CA VAL A 84 24.13 -26.67 9.56
C VAL A 84 22.67 -26.84 9.84
N ILE A 85 22.06 -25.83 10.42
CA ILE A 85 20.61 -25.73 10.58
C ILE A 85 20.06 -24.46 9.93
N LYS A 86 18.90 -24.58 9.33
CA LYS A 86 18.09 -23.47 8.84
C LYS A 86 17.19 -22.97 9.96
N VAL A 87 17.50 -21.79 10.49
CA VAL A 87 16.75 -21.21 11.62
C VAL A 87 15.47 -20.51 11.14
N ASP A 88 15.55 -19.76 10.06
CA ASP A 88 14.42 -19.04 9.45
C ASP A 88 14.66 -18.92 7.93
N GLY A 89 13.90 -19.68 7.18
CA GLY A 89 14.06 -19.73 5.72
C GLY A 89 13.56 -18.46 5.01
N GLU A 90 12.51 -17.84 5.51
CA GLU A 90 11.98 -16.60 4.95
C GLU A 90 13.00 -15.47 5.08
N LYS A 91 13.64 -15.39 6.22
CA LYS A 91 14.68 -14.39 6.51
C LYS A 91 16.08 -14.83 6.08
N GLY A 92 16.25 -16.03 5.53
CA GLY A 92 17.55 -16.59 5.10
C GLY A 92 18.54 -16.73 6.24
N ILE A 93 18.09 -17.16 7.44
CA ILE A 93 18.93 -17.31 8.63
C ILE A 93 19.38 -18.75 8.78
N TYR A 94 20.69 -18.94 8.84
CA TYR A 94 21.34 -20.21 9.08
C TYR A 94 22.28 -20.15 10.28
N ARG A 95 22.59 -21.30 10.86
CA ARG A 95 23.63 -21.48 11.85
C ARG A 95 24.45 -22.74 11.56
N ALA A 96 25.74 -22.70 11.89
CA ALA A 96 26.61 -23.85 11.81
C ALA A 96 27.56 -23.92 13.01
N ASN A 97 28.03 -25.11 13.33
CA ASN A 97 29.06 -25.34 14.34
C ASN A 97 30.47 -24.97 13.83
N LYS A 98 30.66 -24.98 12.51
CA LYS A 98 31.94 -24.62 11.86
C LYS A 98 31.64 -23.78 10.62
N ILE A 99 32.45 -22.73 10.41
CA ILE A 99 32.46 -21.92 9.18
C ILE A 99 33.86 -21.44 8.84
N ILE A 100 34.09 -21.14 7.57
CA ILE A 100 35.24 -20.36 7.10
C ILE A 100 34.70 -19.02 6.63
N VAL A 101 35.27 -17.92 7.13
CA VAL A 101 35.00 -16.55 6.64
C VAL A 101 36.13 -16.13 5.73
N THR A 102 35.79 -15.67 4.53
CA THR A 102 36.76 -15.35 3.48
C THR A 102 36.33 -14.13 2.67
N ASN A 103 37.18 -13.63 1.77
CA ASN A 103 36.87 -12.59 0.81
C ASN A 103 36.21 -11.36 1.42
N PRO A 104 36.86 -10.62 2.34
CA PRO A 104 36.31 -9.41 2.94
C PRO A 104 36.07 -8.32 1.89
N ARG A 105 34.87 -7.74 1.91
CA ARG A 105 34.46 -6.62 1.03
C ARG A 105 33.81 -5.54 1.86
N LEU A 106 34.23 -4.29 1.70
CA LEU A 106 33.64 -3.16 2.38
C LEU A 106 32.21 -2.89 1.84
N LEU A 107 31.26 -2.65 2.72
CA LEU A 107 29.88 -2.28 2.38
C LEU A 107 29.79 -0.81 1.94
N THR A 108 30.27 -0.55 0.73
CA THR A 108 30.06 0.75 0.05
C THR A 108 28.60 0.90 -0.37
N ASP A 109 28.18 2.12 -0.72
CA ASP A 109 26.83 2.37 -1.23
C ASP A 109 26.51 1.55 -2.48
N ASP A 110 27.48 1.47 -3.41
CA ASP A 110 27.32 0.64 -4.62
C ASP A 110 27.13 -0.84 -4.29
N MET A 111 27.93 -1.37 -3.36
CA MET A 111 27.78 -2.75 -2.90
C MET A 111 26.40 -3.00 -2.26
N ILE A 112 25.91 -2.08 -1.45
CA ILE A 112 24.59 -2.21 -0.82
C ILE A 112 23.49 -2.19 -1.90
N ILE A 113 23.61 -1.35 -2.91
CA ILE A 113 22.66 -1.28 -4.03
C ILE A 113 22.70 -2.58 -4.85
N GLU A 114 23.89 -3.16 -5.08
CA GLU A 114 24.01 -4.47 -5.75
C GLU A 114 23.34 -5.59 -4.94
N LEU A 115 23.55 -5.63 -3.62
CA LEU A 115 22.88 -6.58 -2.73
C LEU A 115 21.37 -6.37 -2.74
N TYR A 116 20.90 -5.13 -2.77
CA TYR A 116 19.49 -4.81 -2.89
C TYR A 116 18.90 -5.36 -4.20
N LYS A 117 19.55 -5.17 -5.33
CA LYS A 117 19.06 -5.68 -6.63
C LYS A 117 18.94 -7.20 -6.69
N LYS A 118 19.72 -7.92 -5.88
CA LYS A 118 19.65 -9.38 -5.76
C LYS A 118 18.67 -9.87 -4.70
N ASN A 119 18.10 -8.96 -3.88
CA ASN A 119 17.32 -9.36 -2.71
C ASN A 119 15.98 -10.04 -3.09
N THR A 120 15.57 -11.00 -2.26
CA THR A 120 14.30 -11.72 -2.32
C THR A 120 13.46 -11.53 -1.05
N LEU A 121 13.73 -10.48 -0.29
CA LEU A 121 13.01 -10.16 0.94
C LEU A 121 11.59 -9.64 0.64
N SER A 122 10.65 -9.97 1.51
CA SER A 122 9.28 -9.45 1.46
C SER A 122 9.23 -7.94 1.73
N ASN A 123 8.14 -7.28 1.34
CA ASN A 123 7.92 -5.85 1.61
C ASN A 123 8.02 -5.52 3.10
N LYS A 124 7.48 -6.39 3.96
CA LYS A 124 7.58 -6.26 5.41
C LYS A 124 9.02 -6.17 5.90
N ILE A 125 9.90 -7.06 5.41
CA ILE A 125 11.30 -7.06 5.82
C ILE A 125 12.08 -5.90 5.17
N ILE A 126 11.72 -5.50 3.96
CA ILE A 126 12.30 -4.29 3.32
C ILE A 126 12.01 -3.04 4.16
N ALA A 127 10.82 -2.91 4.74
CA ALA A 127 10.53 -1.80 5.65
C ALA A 127 11.53 -1.71 6.82
N GLN A 128 11.92 -2.86 7.39
CA GLN A 128 12.98 -2.91 8.41
C GLN A 128 14.35 -2.51 7.85
N CYS A 129 14.65 -2.89 6.60
CA CYS A 129 15.91 -2.52 5.95
C CYS A 129 16.03 -1.01 5.73
N LEU A 130 14.93 -0.30 5.44
CA LEU A 130 14.93 1.18 5.35
C LEU A 130 15.46 1.81 6.64
N LEU A 131 15.00 1.33 7.81
CA LEU A 131 15.47 1.82 9.11
C LEU A 131 16.92 1.44 9.39
N ILE A 132 17.38 0.27 8.95
CA ILE A 132 18.79 -0.13 9.04
C ILE A 132 19.69 0.81 8.22
N MET A 133 19.25 1.23 7.02
CA MET A 133 19.98 2.20 6.21
C MET A 133 20.03 3.58 6.90
N ILE A 134 18.93 4.03 7.51
CA ILE A 134 18.92 5.26 8.30
C ILE A 134 19.91 5.18 9.46
N TRP A 135 19.91 4.09 10.21
CA TRP A 135 20.84 3.88 11.32
C TRP A 135 22.29 3.88 10.89
N LYS A 136 22.59 3.38 9.69
CA LYS A 136 23.94 3.42 9.07
C LYS A 136 24.25 4.76 8.41
N ASN A 137 23.41 5.80 8.57
CA ASN A 137 23.56 7.11 7.92
C ASN A 137 23.61 7.02 6.37
N LYS A 138 22.81 6.12 5.80
CA LYS A 138 22.68 5.89 4.35
C LYS A 138 21.28 6.22 3.86
N LEU A 139 20.80 7.42 4.18
CA LEU A 139 19.45 7.89 3.87
C LEU A 139 19.13 7.83 2.38
N GLU A 140 20.08 8.18 1.52
CA GLU A 140 19.88 8.17 0.07
C GLU A 140 19.63 6.75 -0.49
N ILE A 141 20.19 5.73 0.13
CA ILE A 141 19.88 4.34 -0.23
C ILE A 141 18.45 3.99 0.17
N SER A 142 17.96 4.44 1.34
CA SER A 142 16.54 4.28 1.71
C SER A 142 15.62 4.92 0.68
N LYS A 143 15.92 6.13 0.24
CA LYS A 143 15.15 6.84 -0.81
C LYS A 143 15.20 6.10 -2.15
N TYR A 144 16.38 5.58 -2.53
CA TYR A 144 16.53 4.78 -3.73
C TYR A 144 15.63 3.52 -3.69
N ILE A 145 15.66 2.77 -2.58
CA ILE A 145 14.83 1.57 -2.38
C ILE A 145 13.33 1.92 -2.45
N ILE A 146 12.92 3.03 -1.83
CA ILE A 146 11.53 3.49 -1.88
C ILE A 146 11.12 3.80 -3.31
N LYS A 147 11.93 4.57 -4.04
CA LYS A 147 11.63 4.95 -5.43
C LYS A 147 11.51 3.74 -6.36
N ASP A 148 12.31 2.69 -6.13
CA ASP A 148 12.36 1.50 -6.96
C ASP A 148 11.24 0.50 -6.63
N ARG A 149 10.84 0.40 -5.36
CA ARG A 149 10.00 -0.72 -4.89
C ARG A 149 8.65 -0.32 -4.30
N VAL A 150 8.49 0.93 -3.84
CA VAL A 150 7.27 1.32 -3.12
C VAL A 150 6.30 2.00 -4.06
N ASP A 151 5.09 1.46 -4.12
CA ASP A 151 3.97 2.00 -4.88
C ASP A 151 2.67 1.99 -4.06
N LEU A 152 1.57 2.39 -4.67
CA LEU A 152 0.26 2.42 -4.02
C LEU A 152 -0.25 1.06 -3.55
N ASN A 153 0.21 -0.05 -4.16
CA ASN A 153 -0.26 -1.40 -3.84
C ASN A 153 0.38 -1.92 -2.56
N ASN A 154 1.63 -1.52 -2.27
CA ASN A 154 2.41 -2.07 -1.16
C ASN A 154 2.76 -1.06 -0.06
N VAL A 155 2.59 0.25 -0.30
CA VAL A 155 2.97 1.29 0.67
C VAL A 155 2.28 1.15 2.03
N ASN A 156 1.05 0.64 2.09
CA ASN A 156 0.34 0.46 3.36
C ASN A 156 1.03 -0.58 4.24
N GLU A 157 1.40 -1.73 3.67
CA GLU A 157 2.13 -2.80 4.37
C GLU A 157 3.52 -2.32 4.83
N ILE A 158 4.24 -1.65 3.93
CA ILE A 158 5.59 -1.13 4.21
C ILE A 158 5.56 -0.06 5.29
N LEU A 159 4.60 0.88 5.23
CA LEU A 159 4.47 1.94 6.22
C LEU A 159 4.09 1.42 7.60
N GLU A 160 3.16 0.47 7.68
CA GLU A 160 2.77 -0.17 8.94
C GLU A 160 3.96 -0.84 9.61
N GLU A 161 4.70 -1.66 8.88
CA GLU A 161 5.88 -2.35 9.42
C GLU A 161 7.02 -1.38 9.76
N PHE A 162 7.20 -0.32 8.94
CA PHE A 162 8.19 0.74 9.21
C PHE A 162 7.90 1.42 10.55
N VAL A 163 6.65 1.80 10.81
CA VAL A 163 6.24 2.45 12.07
C VAL A 163 6.40 1.50 13.24
N ASN A 164 5.97 0.25 13.11
CA ASN A 164 6.06 -0.75 14.16
C ASN A 164 7.52 -1.01 14.53
N TYR A 165 8.39 -1.24 13.56
CA TYR A 165 9.81 -1.49 13.82
C TYR A 165 10.55 -0.26 14.38
N ALA A 166 10.20 0.94 13.89
CA ALA A 166 10.75 2.19 14.41
C ALA A 166 10.39 2.40 15.90
N SER A 167 9.14 2.14 16.27
CA SER A 167 8.67 2.19 17.67
C SER A 167 9.38 1.18 18.55
N ASP A 168 9.45 -0.09 18.12
CA ASP A 168 10.08 -1.17 18.89
C ASP A 168 11.56 -0.92 19.18
N LYS A 169 12.25 -0.18 18.34
CA LYS A 169 13.68 0.11 18.41
C LYS A 169 13.99 1.54 18.86
N ASN A 170 12.98 2.34 19.19
CA ASN A 170 13.12 3.74 19.58
C ASN A 170 13.92 4.58 18.57
N PHE A 171 13.61 4.43 17.28
CA PHE A 171 14.22 5.25 16.22
C PHE A 171 13.66 6.68 16.28
N THR A 172 14.45 7.64 16.74
CA THR A 172 14.08 9.06 16.92
C THR A 172 14.85 10.00 15.97
N TYR A 173 15.50 9.46 14.93
CA TYR A 173 16.28 10.26 13.99
C TYR A 173 15.39 11.14 13.12
N GLU A 174 15.84 12.33 12.78
CA GLU A 174 15.16 13.23 11.83
C GLU A 174 14.92 12.52 10.47
N SER A 175 15.92 11.75 10.01
CA SER A 175 15.83 10.94 8.79
C SER A 175 14.73 9.86 8.84
N THR A 176 14.35 9.37 10.04
CA THR A 176 13.21 8.47 10.21
C THR A 176 11.90 9.19 9.87
N GLN A 177 11.75 10.44 10.34
CA GLN A 177 10.59 11.26 10.01
C GLN A 177 10.55 11.62 8.53
N GLU A 178 11.70 11.86 7.90
CA GLU A 178 11.78 12.13 6.47
C GLU A 178 11.28 10.94 5.64
N ILE A 179 11.76 9.74 5.91
CA ILE A 179 11.30 8.51 5.23
C ILE A 179 9.81 8.25 5.51
N TYR A 180 9.35 8.44 6.75
CA TYR A 180 7.93 8.35 7.08
C TYR A 180 7.09 9.30 6.24
N ASN A 181 7.52 10.55 6.06
CA ASN A 181 6.81 11.53 5.26
C ASN A 181 6.76 11.13 3.78
N ILE A 182 7.88 10.62 3.22
CA ILE A 182 7.92 10.11 1.84
C ILE A 182 6.92 8.94 1.66
N LEU A 183 6.91 7.98 2.58
CA LEU A 183 5.95 6.86 2.54
C LEU A 183 4.50 7.35 2.66
N LYS A 184 4.24 8.37 3.49
CA LYS A 184 2.93 9.03 3.60
C LYS A 184 2.53 9.77 2.34
N GLU A 185 3.46 10.43 1.68
CA GLU A 185 3.22 11.08 0.38
C GLU A 185 2.84 10.04 -0.68
N ILE A 186 3.56 8.93 -0.78
CA ILE A 186 3.21 7.82 -1.69
C ILE A 186 1.83 7.24 -1.31
N GLN A 187 1.56 6.99 -0.02
CA GLN A 187 0.26 6.52 0.45
C GLN A 187 -0.89 7.47 0.08
N SER A 188 -0.62 8.77 0.08
CA SER A 188 -1.58 9.80 -0.28
C SER A 188 -1.54 10.17 -1.75
N SER A 189 -0.50 9.77 -2.49
CA SER A 189 -0.40 10.01 -3.92
C SER A 189 -1.46 9.22 -4.65
N ILE A 190 -2.06 9.89 -5.60
CA ILE A 190 -3.10 9.31 -6.44
C ILE A 190 -2.42 8.94 -7.73
N ASP A 191 -2.68 7.75 -8.25
CA ASP A 191 -2.25 7.41 -9.59
C ASP A 191 -3.01 8.28 -10.61
N ILE A 192 -2.45 9.48 -10.82
CA ILE A 192 -2.99 10.48 -11.75
C ILE A 192 -3.02 9.93 -13.17
N SER A 193 -2.18 8.92 -13.50
CA SER A 193 -2.12 8.34 -14.84
C SER A 193 -3.43 7.69 -15.28
N LEU A 194 -4.25 7.24 -14.32
CA LEU A 194 -5.59 6.70 -14.57
C LEU A 194 -6.62 7.79 -14.91
N TYR A 195 -6.33 9.07 -14.61
CA TYR A 195 -7.29 10.17 -14.64
C TYR A 195 -6.86 11.38 -15.49
N VAL A 196 -6.06 11.16 -16.50
CA VAL A 196 -5.76 12.22 -17.48
C VAL A 196 -6.91 12.25 -18.49
N ASP A 197 -7.96 13.02 -18.20
CA ASP A 197 -9.13 13.30 -19.06
C ASP A 197 -9.42 12.20 -20.11
N LYS A 198 -9.68 10.98 -19.60
CA LYS A 198 -9.96 9.81 -20.41
C LYS A 198 -11.48 9.58 -20.50
N ASP A 199 -11.88 8.82 -21.49
CA ASP A 199 -13.25 8.31 -21.59
C ASP A 199 -13.65 7.56 -20.32
N PRO A 200 -14.93 7.58 -19.93
CA PRO A 200 -15.41 6.83 -18.78
C PRO A 200 -15.04 5.35 -18.89
N TYR A 201 -14.62 4.77 -17.75
CA TYR A 201 -14.53 3.31 -17.65
C TYR A 201 -15.95 2.74 -17.58
N ILE A 202 -16.25 1.77 -18.45
CA ILE A 202 -17.57 1.15 -18.52
C ILE A 202 -17.42 -0.36 -18.37
N LYS A 203 -18.13 -0.95 -17.43
CA LYS A 203 -18.21 -2.40 -17.21
C LYS A 203 -19.66 -2.85 -17.07
N ASN A 204 -20.05 -3.89 -17.78
CA ASN A 204 -21.32 -4.58 -17.56
C ASN A 204 -21.09 -5.63 -16.46
N LEU A 205 -21.79 -5.50 -15.33
CA LEU A 205 -21.70 -6.41 -14.20
C LEU A 205 -22.76 -7.51 -14.30
N THR A 206 -24.00 -7.11 -14.59
CA THR A 206 -25.14 -8.01 -14.77
C THR A 206 -26.04 -7.50 -15.88
N HIS A 207 -27.08 -8.26 -16.23
CA HIS A 207 -28.10 -7.87 -17.22
C HIS A 207 -29.26 -7.03 -16.65
N ASP A 208 -29.18 -6.63 -15.36
CA ASP A 208 -30.21 -5.82 -14.72
C ASP A 208 -30.30 -4.42 -15.35
N LYS A 209 -31.51 -3.84 -15.33
CA LYS A 209 -31.78 -2.47 -15.80
C LYS A 209 -31.30 -1.44 -14.75
N VAL A 210 -30.00 -1.46 -14.46
CA VAL A 210 -29.35 -0.57 -13.52
C VAL A 210 -28.11 0.04 -14.15
N ILE A 211 -27.91 1.34 -13.96
CA ILE A 211 -26.70 2.07 -14.34
C ILE A 211 -26.14 2.77 -13.11
N ASN A 212 -24.94 2.42 -12.75
CA ASN A 212 -24.21 3.03 -11.64
C ASN A 212 -23.21 4.03 -12.21
N ILE A 213 -23.32 5.31 -11.84
CA ILE A 213 -22.39 6.34 -12.30
C ILE A 213 -21.63 6.86 -11.08
N THR A 214 -20.30 6.85 -11.18
CA THR A 214 -19.45 7.29 -10.08
C THR A 214 -18.23 8.08 -10.54
N GLY A 215 -17.59 8.74 -9.61
CA GLY A 215 -16.42 9.60 -9.81
C GLY A 215 -16.39 10.75 -8.83
N GLU A 216 -15.34 11.55 -8.88
CA GLU A 216 -15.14 12.68 -7.95
C GLU A 216 -16.10 13.83 -8.22
N SER A 217 -16.22 14.74 -7.27
CA SER A 217 -16.93 16.01 -7.46
C SER A 217 -16.26 16.81 -8.58
N GLY A 218 -17.03 17.26 -9.57
CA GLY A 218 -16.48 17.94 -10.76
C GLY A 218 -16.12 17.00 -11.91
N SER A 219 -16.17 15.68 -11.76
CA SER A 219 -15.81 14.73 -12.80
C SER A 219 -16.78 14.67 -13.99
N GLY A 220 -17.94 15.31 -13.89
CA GLY A 220 -18.92 15.36 -14.99
C GLY A 220 -20.00 14.31 -14.92
N LYS A 221 -20.20 13.60 -13.81
CA LYS A 221 -21.29 12.62 -13.62
C LYS A 221 -22.65 13.17 -14.03
N SER A 222 -23.08 14.26 -13.41
CA SER A 222 -24.40 14.86 -13.69
C SER A 222 -24.49 15.40 -15.13
N TYR A 223 -23.40 15.85 -15.74
CA TYR A 223 -23.38 16.18 -17.17
C TYR A 223 -23.64 14.95 -18.05
N TYR A 224 -22.96 13.84 -17.73
CA TYR A 224 -23.14 12.57 -18.44
C TYR A 224 -24.59 12.07 -18.31
N THR A 225 -25.13 12.08 -17.09
CA THR A 225 -26.49 11.67 -16.80
C THR A 225 -27.50 12.52 -17.58
N ASN A 226 -27.40 13.85 -17.54
CA ASN A 226 -28.31 14.75 -18.22
C ASN A 226 -28.23 14.64 -19.75
N LYS A 227 -27.05 14.34 -20.28
CA LYS A 227 -26.87 14.26 -21.74
C LYS A 227 -27.32 12.94 -22.34
N TYR A 228 -27.11 11.81 -21.63
CA TYR A 228 -27.27 10.48 -22.20
C TYR A 228 -28.34 9.62 -21.54
N LEU A 229 -28.82 9.99 -20.35
CA LEU A 229 -29.70 9.17 -19.51
C LEU A 229 -30.88 9.98 -18.94
N ASN A 230 -31.34 10.98 -19.66
CA ASN A 230 -32.39 11.90 -19.19
C ASN A 230 -33.60 11.89 -20.14
N ASP A 231 -34.21 10.71 -20.29
CA ASP A 231 -35.50 10.55 -20.98
C ASP A 231 -36.45 9.68 -20.16
N ASP A 232 -37.65 9.41 -20.69
CA ASP A 232 -38.70 8.67 -19.99
C ASP A 232 -38.36 7.21 -19.68
N ASN A 233 -37.27 6.66 -20.24
CA ASN A 233 -36.81 5.29 -19.98
C ASN A 233 -35.98 5.17 -18.70
N TYR A 234 -35.60 6.28 -18.10
CA TYR A 234 -34.74 6.31 -16.93
C TYR A 234 -35.39 6.89 -15.71
N VAL A 235 -35.03 6.35 -14.54
CA VAL A 235 -35.25 6.97 -13.23
C VAL A 235 -33.88 7.37 -12.69
N VAL A 236 -33.62 8.66 -12.54
CA VAL A 236 -32.30 9.19 -12.13
C VAL A 236 -32.32 9.54 -10.64
N ILE A 237 -31.47 8.89 -9.89
CA ILE A 237 -31.28 9.03 -8.45
C ILE A 237 -29.91 9.63 -8.17
N ASP A 238 -29.85 10.93 -7.86
CA ASP A 238 -28.64 11.60 -7.40
C ASP A 238 -28.55 11.50 -5.86
N THR A 239 -27.56 10.80 -5.36
CA THR A 239 -27.41 10.56 -3.93
C THR A 239 -27.00 11.82 -3.16
N ASP A 240 -26.37 12.80 -3.78
CA ASP A 240 -26.09 14.08 -3.13
C ASP A 240 -27.39 14.83 -2.83
N LEU A 241 -28.40 14.71 -3.72
CA LEU A 241 -29.75 15.25 -3.47
C LEU A 241 -30.51 14.46 -2.40
N ILE A 242 -30.32 13.13 -2.30
CA ILE A 242 -30.96 12.30 -1.29
C ILE A 242 -30.39 12.58 0.10
N PHE A 243 -29.10 12.64 0.22
CA PHE A 243 -28.39 12.77 1.51
C PHE A 243 -28.21 14.22 1.95
N GLY A 244 -28.44 15.19 1.06
CA GLY A 244 -28.43 16.62 1.35
C GLY A 244 -29.77 17.15 1.84
N ASN A 245 -29.73 18.32 2.44
CA ASN A 245 -30.93 19.05 2.82
C ASN A 245 -31.32 20.09 1.74
N GLU A 246 -30.66 20.11 0.61
CA GLU A 246 -30.90 21.10 -0.43
C GLU A 246 -32.23 20.83 -1.14
N PRO A 247 -32.98 21.88 -1.51
CA PRO A 247 -34.21 21.75 -2.30
C PRO A 247 -33.88 21.05 -3.64
N THR A 248 -34.76 20.16 -4.06
CA THR A 248 -34.68 19.52 -5.38
C THR A 248 -36.10 19.43 -5.98
N SER A 249 -36.17 19.61 -7.29
CA SER A 249 -37.37 19.35 -8.09
C SER A 249 -37.45 17.92 -8.60
N ASN A 250 -36.43 17.11 -8.40
CA ASN A 250 -36.42 15.71 -8.82
C ASN A 250 -37.34 14.89 -7.91
N GLU A 251 -38.50 14.51 -8.45
CA GLU A 251 -39.55 13.79 -7.70
C GLU A 251 -39.09 12.42 -7.19
N ASP A 252 -38.24 11.70 -7.97
CA ASP A 252 -37.75 10.39 -7.60
C ASP A 252 -36.74 10.50 -6.45
N CYS A 253 -35.86 11.50 -6.49
CA CYS A 253 -34.98 11.79 -5.35
C CYS A 253 -35.80 12.17 -4.10
N LEU A 254 -36.91 12.90 -4.25
CA LEU A 254 -37.82 13.23 -3.13
C LEU A 254 -38.51 11.98 -2.55
N LYS A 255 -38.95 11.04 -3.39
CA LYS A 255 -39.52 9.75 -2.95
C LYS A 255 -38.46 8.95 -2.15
N ILE A 256 -37.27 8.79 -2.68
CA ILE A 256 -36.17 8.05 -2.01
C ILE A 256 -35.74 8.77 -0.72
N ARG A 257 -35.65 10.10 -0.71
CA ARG A 257 -35.33 10.87 0.51
C ARG A 257 -36.29 10.54 1.66
N LYS A 258 -37.57 10.30 1.38
CA LYS A 258 -38.57 9.93 2.40
C LYS A 258 -38.27 8.58 3.06
N LEU A 259 -37.66 7.63 2.34
CA LEU A 259 -37.27 6.32 2.89
C LEU A 259 -36.16 6.47 3.95
N PHE A 260 -35.39 7.55 3.88
CA PHE A 260 -34.25 7.80 4.74
C PHE A 260 -34.45 8.95 5.72
N LYS A 261 -35.69 9.44 5.89
CA LYS A 261 -36.05 10.65 6.63
C LYS A 261 -35.47 10.74 8.05
N ASN A 262 -35.23 9.61 8.70
CA ASN A 262 -34.77 9.54 10.08
C ASN A 262 -33.28 9.18 10.20
N LYS A 263 -32.51 9.18 9.11
CA LYS A 263 -31.09 8.87 9.12
C LYS A 263 -30.23 10.10 8.86
N SER A 264 -29.13 10.26 9.60
CA SER A 264 -28.18 11.32 9.31
C SER A 264 -27.41 11.03 8.02
N LYS A 265 -26.90 12.09 7.38
CA LYS A 265 -26.06 11.98 6.18
C LYS A 265 -24.86 11.05 6.40
N ASP A 266 -24.23 11.14 7.56
CA ASP A 266 -23.03 10.32 7.87
C ASP A 266 -23.38 8.83 7.97
N ILE A 267 -24.53 8.48 8.56
CA ILE A 267 -25.02 7.10 8.61
C ILE A 267 -25.29 6.58 7.18
N LEU A 268 -25.93 7.38 6.34
CA LEU A 268 -26.24 6.99 4.96
C LEU A 268 -24.97 6.76 4.14
N ILE A 269 -23.92 7.55 4.36
CA ILE A 269 -22.63 7.40 3.68
C ILE A 269 -21.88 6.16 4.17
N THR A 270 -21.86 5.90 5.47
CA THR A 270 -21.14 4.75 6.06
C THR A 270 -21.81 3.41 5.83
N ASP A 271 -23.14 3.41 5.57
CA ASP A 271 -23.98 2.25 5.27
C ASP A 271 -24.51 2.31 3.84
N PHE A 272 -23.64 2.65 2.88
CA PHE A 272 -24.03 2.86 1.49
C PHE A 272 -24.56 1.60 0.83
N ASP A 273 -24.06 0.42 1.18
CA ASP A 273 -24.54 -0.88 0.69
C ASP A 273 -26.04 -1.03 0.94
N ASN A 274 -26.48 -0.78 2.18
CA ASN A 274 -27.90 -0.86 2.54
C ASN A 274 -28.74 0.25 1.85
N CYS A 275 -28.17 1.44 1.66
CA CYS A 275 -28.82 2.50 0.91
C CYS A 275 -29.03 2.11 -0.55
N TYR A 276 -28.01 1.56 -1.18
CA TYR A 276 -28.04 1.08 -2.55
C TYR A 276 -29.12 0.00 -2.74
N LEU A 277 -29.11 -1.03 -1.90
CA LEU A 277 -30.09 -2.12 -1.95
C LEU A 277 -31.53 -1.64 -1.75
N LYS A 278 -31.75 -0.67 -0.85
CA LYS A 278 -33.09 -0.08 -0.64
C LYS A 278 -33.57 0.74 -1.83
N ILE A 279 -32.69 1.43 -2.53
CA ILE A 279 -33.05 2.13 -3.77
C ILE A 279 -33.48 1.11 -4.82
N LEU A 280 -32.72 0.03 -5.01
CA LEU A 280 -33.06 -1.04 -5.95
C LEU A 280 -34.37 -1.73 -5.59
N ASP A 281 -34.60 -2.06 -4.31
CA ASP A 281 -35.86 -2.70 -3.87
C ASP A 281 -37.06 -1.80 -4.09
N TYR A 282 -36.94 -0.47 -3.89
CA TYR A 282 -38.00 0.47 -4.13
C TYR A 282 -38.48 0.51 -5.60
N TYR A 283 -37.53 0.29 -6.55
CA TYR A 283 -37.82 0.32 -7.99
C TYR A 283 -37.81 -1.07 -8.64
N LYS A 284 -37.87 -2.15 -7.85
CA LYS A 284 -37.73 -3.54 -8.39
C LYS A 284 -38.81 -3.90 -9.43
N ASP A 285 -40.00 -3.31 -9.32
CA ASP A 285 -41.12 -3.56 -10.23
C ASP A 285 -41.24 -2.47 -11.35
N SER A 286 -40.22 -1.63 -11.50
CA SER A 286 -40.16 -0.60 -12.54
C SER A 286 -39.68 -1.19 -13.85
N ASP A 287 -40.36 -0.79 -14.95
CA ASP A 287 -39.91 -1.09 -16.32
C ASP A 287 -38.79 -0.18 -16.80
N LYS A 288 -38.52 0.91 -16.09
CA LYS A 288 -37.46 1.86 -16.40
C LYS A 288 -36.12 1.38 -15.91
N THR A 289 -35.08 1.89 -16.55
CA THR A 289 -33.68 1.69 -16.08
C THR A 289 -33.39 2.65 -14.93
N ILE A 290 -32.88 2.11 -13.82
CA ILE A 290 -32.52 2.89 -12.63
C ILE A 290 -31.10 3.41 -12.75
N VAL A 291 -30.92 4.71 -12.75
CA VAL A 291 -29.62 5.37 -12.79
C VAL A 291 -29.29 5.89 -11.41
N ILE A 292 -28.18 5.43 -10.81
CA ILE A 292 -27.72 5.88 -9.49
C ILE A 292 -26.43 6.67 -9.70
N ASP A 293 -26.52 8.01 -9.60
CA ASP A 293 -25.37 8.93 -9.62
C ASP A 293 -24.85 9.14 -8.20
N SER A 294 -23.64 8.68 -7.93
CA SER A 294 -23.06 8.75 -6.59
C SER A 294 -21.54 8.78 -6.56
N ALA A 295 -20.96 9.64 -5.74
CA ALA A 295 -19.57 9.54 -5.33
C ALA A 295 -19.37 8.53 -4.18
N GLN A 296 -20.43 7.93 -3.64
CA GLN A 296 -20.37 7.09 -2.45
C GLN A 296 -20.04 5.62 -2.75
N TYR A 297 -19.95 5.21 -4.00
CA TYR A 297 -19.52 3.87 -4.39
C TYR A 297 -18.14 3.48 -3.79
N ARG A 298 -17.30 4.46 -3.48
CA ARG A 298 -16.05 4.25 -2.73
C ARG A 298 -16.24 3.63 -1.34
N ASN A 299 -17.45 3.71 -0.77
CA ASN A 299 -17.79 3.21 0.55
C ASN A 299 -18.47 1.84 0.51
N ILE A 300 -18.65 1.25 -0.67
CA ILE A 300 -19.18 -0.11 -0.82
C ILE A 300 -18.21 -1.09 -0.14
N LYS A 301 -18.78 -1.98 0.65
CA LYS A 301 -18.07 -3.05 1.37
C LYS A 301 -18.24 -4.38 0.66
N ASP A 302 -19.45 -4.65 0.16
CA ASP A 302 -19.77 -5.86 -0.60
C ASP A 302 -20.03 -5.51 -2.07
N TYR A 303 -19.03 -5.73 -2.91
CA TYR A 303 -19.11 -5.44 -4.34
C TYR A 303 -20.06 -6.36 -5.10
N SER A 304 -20.40 -7.53 -4.54
CA SER A 304 -21.31 -8.50 -5.17
C SER A 304 -22.75 -7.98 -5.28
N ILE A 305 -23.11 -6.94 -4.53
CA ILE A 305 -24.45 -6.31 -4.60
C ILE A 305 -24.64 -5.44 -5.84
N LEU A 306 -23.55 -5.03 -6.51
CA LEU A 306 -23.61 -4.15 -7.67
C LEU A 306 -24.29 -4.83 -8.86
N LYS A 307 -25.30 -4.16 -9.43
CA LYS A 307 -26.11 -4.65 -10.54
C LYS A 307 -25.94 -3.79 -11.79
N GLY A 308 -26.22 -4.39 -12.95
CA GLY A 308 -26.32 -3.70 -14.22
C GLY A 308 -24.99 -3.20 -14.76
N LYS A 309 -24.93 -1.95 -15.22
CA LYS A 309 -23.77 -1.30 -15.82
C LYS A 309 -23.11 -0.35 -14.83
N LEU A 310 -21.79 -0.41 -14.73
CA LEU A 310 -20.98 0.55 -14.00
C LEU A 310 -20.29 1.51 -14.99
N ILE A 311 -20.37 2.81 -14.67
CA ILE A 311 -19.72 3.90 -15.42
C ILE A 311 -18.90 4.71 -14.41
N VAL A 312 -17.57 4.70 -14.56
CA VAL A 312 -16.65 5.46 -13.71
C VAL A 312 -16.08 6.63 -14.50
N MET A 313 -16.38 7.84 -14.05
CA MET A 313 -15.85 9.07 -14.67
C MET A 313 -14.37 9.21 -14.34
N ARG A 314 -13.52 9.33 -15.37
CA ARG A 314 -12.06 9.38 -15.26
C ARG A 314 -11.51 10.77 -15.61
N THR A 315 -12.12 11.81 -15.10
CA THR A 315 -11.66 13.20 -15.26
C THR A 315 -10.48 13.46 -14.32
N SER A 316 -9.47 14.17 -14.79
CA SER A 316 -8.28 14.51 -13.99
C SER A 316 -8.63 15.29 -12.71
N ILE A 317 -7.77 15.18 -11.69
CA ILE A 317 -7.95 15.93 -10.45
C ILE A 317 -7.98 17.43 -10.73
N ASP A 318 -7.06 17.91 -11.55
CA ASP A 318 -6.93 19.35 -11.85
C ASP A 318 -8.21 19.86 -12.52
N THR A 319 -8.72 19.16 -13.53
CA THR A 319 -9.99 19.49 -14.18
C THR A 319 -11.18 19.43 -13.19
N CYS A 320 -11.22 18.43 -12.32
CA CYS A 320 -12.26 18.36 -11.28
C CYS A 320 -12.17 19.55 -10.32
N TYR A 321 -10.96 19.87 -9.90
CA TYR A 321 -10.68 20.98 -8.98
C TYR A 321 -11.09 22.33 -9.60
N GLU A 322 -10.67 22.62 -10.80
CA GLU A 322 -11.04 23.83 -11.54
C GLU A 322 -12.55 23.98 -11.67
N ARG A 323 -13.25 22.89 -12.06
CA ARG A 323 -14.72 22.89 -12.20
C ARG A 323 -15.44 23.13 -10.86
N VAL A 324 -14.90 22.60 -9.76
CA VAL A 324 -15.45 22.85 -8.42
C VAL A 324 -15.25 24.29 -7.99
N LEU A 325 -14.09 24.88 -8.25
CA LEU A 325 -13.80 26.29 -7.97
C LEU A 325 -14.66 27.22 -8.81
N LEU A 326 -14.80 26.93 -10.10
CA LEU A 326 -15.66 27.71 -11.01
C LEU A 326 -17.13 27.68 -10.57
N ARG A 327 -17.66 26.52 -10.19
CA ARG A 327 -19.02 26.40 -9.62
C ARG A 327 -19.21 27.25 -8.38
N TRP A 328 -18.21 27.25 -7.48
CA TRP A 328 -18.28 28.06 -6.28
C TRP A 328 -18.30 29.55 -6.61
N LYS A 329 -17.44 30.02 -7.50
CA LYS A 329 -17.44 31.42 -8.00
C LYS A 329 -18.82 31.81 -8.55
N ASN A 330 -19.37 30.96 -9.42
CA ASN A 330 -20.66 31.24 -10.07
C ASN A 330 -21.86 31.17 -9.11
N SER A 331 -21.72 30.50 -7.96
CA SER A 331 -22.78 30.41 -6.93
C SER A 331 -22.81 31.62 -6.00
N LYS A 332 -21.82 32.50 -6.05
CA LYS A 332 -21.68 33.68 -5.21
C LYS A 332 -22.00 34.95 -5.99
N LYS A 333 -22.77 35.86 -5.38
CA LYS A 333 -22.98 37.21 -5.95
C LYS A 333 -21.71 38.06 -5.79
N GLU A 334 -21.10 37.98 -4.63
CA GLU A 334 -19.86 38.66 -4.27
C GLU A 334 -19.02 37.72 -3.41
N TYR A 335 -17.69 37.81 -3.50
CA TYR A 335 -16.74 37.11 -2.64
C TYR A 335 -15.42 37.88 -2.58
N THR A 336 -14.66 37.70 -1.50
CA THR A 336 -13.31 38.21 -1.35
C THR A 336 -12.27 37.20 -1.85
N GLU A 337 -11.07 37.67 -2.21
CA GLU A 337 -9.96 36.80 -2.58
C GLU A 337 -9.56 35.87 -1.41
N GLU A 338 -9.67 36.32 -0.16
CA GLU A 338 -9.40 35.52 1.02
C GLU A 338 -10.40 34.36 1.15
N GLU A 339 -11.69 34.60 0.95
CA GLU A 339 -12.73 33.55 0.95
C GLU A 339 -12.50 32.55 -0.17
N TYR A 340 -12.09 33.01 -1.34
CA TYR A 340 -11.75 32.13 -2.46
C TYR A 340 -10.56 31.24 -2.14
N HIS A 341 -9.46 31.79 -1.65
CA HIS A 341 -8.27 31.03 -1.27
C HIS A 341 -8.57 30.01 -0.17
N LYS A 342 -9.32 30.40 0.86
CA LYS A 342 -9.75 29.48 1.94
C LYS A 342 -10.61 28.34 1.42
N TYR A 343 -11.53 28.63 0.50
CA TYR A 343 -12.35 27.58 -0.14
C TYR A 343 -11.49 26.68 -1.01
N ALA A 344 -10.57 27.22 -1.81
CA ALA A 344 -9.68 26.49 -2.68
C ALA A 344 -8.79 25.52 -1.89
N GLU A 345 -8.12 25.97 -0.84
CA GLU A 345 -7.27 25.14 0.02
C GLU A 345 -8.10 24.03 0.71
N LYS A 346 -9.27 24.36 1.23
CA LYS A 346 -10.18 23.35 1.79
C LYS A 346 -10.55 22.26 0.78
N LYS A 347 -10.82 22.64 -0.47
CA LYS A 347 -11.21 21.69 -1.53
C LYS A 347 -10.06 20.84 -2.01
N LYS A 348 -8.84 21.39 -2.11
CA LYS A 348 -7.65 20.64 -2.49
C LYS A 348 -7.42 19.38 -1.63
N GLY A 349 -7.74 19.45 -0.32
CA GLY A 349 -7.64 18.32 0.60
C GLY A 349 -8.82 17.34 0.57
N MET A 350 -9.90 17.62 -0.16
CA MET A 350 -11.16 16.87 -0.07
C MET A 350 -11.40 15.83 -1.17
N PHE A 351 -10.53 15.68 -2.14
CA PHE A 351 -10.69 14.69 -3.23
C PHE A 351 -10.48 13.26 -2.73
N LYS A 352 -11.50 12.74 -2.03
CA LYS A 352 -11.45 11.44 -1.36
C LYS A 352 -11.62 10.26 -2.32
N TRP A 353 -12.30 10.48 -3.45
CA TRP A 353 -12.54 9.45 -4.44
C TRP A 353 -11.23 8.92 -5.03
N TYR A 354 -10.33 9.81 -5.39
CA TYR A 354 -9.04 9.44 -5.95
C TYR A 354 -8.19 8.57 -5.02
N LYS A 355 -8.35 8.71 -3.68
CA LYS A 355 -7.64 7.89 -2.69
C LYS A 355 -8.12 6.44 -2.62
N SER A 356 -9.27 6.12 -3.20
CA SER A 356 -9.91 4.81 -3.10
C SER A 356 -10.20 4.15 -4.45
N ILE A 357 -10.00 4.88 -5.56
CA ILE A 357 -10.43 4.43 -6.88
C ILE A 357 -9.71 3.16 -7.35
N ASN A 358 -8.39 3.03 -7.14
CA ASN A 358 -7.65 1.86 -7.57
C ASN A 358 -8.20 0.61 -6.88
N LYS A 359 -8.37 0.66 -5.56
CA LYS A 359 -8.96 -0.44 -4.79
C LYS A 359 -10.40 -0.75 -5.24
N PHE A 360 -11.18 0.28 -5.57
CA PHE A 360 -12.53 0.10 -6.09
C PHE A 360 -12.51 -0.63 -7.44
N LEU A 361 -11.70 -0.18 -8.40
CA LEU A 361 -11.58 -0.81 -9.73
C LEU A 361 -11.04 -2.23 -9.63
N GLU A 362 -10.00 -2.48 -8.83
CA GLU A 362 -9.48 -3.84 -8.59
C GLU A 362 -10.54 -4.81 -8.04
N ASN A 363 -11.40 -4.35 -7.16
CA ASN A 363 -12.48 -5.19 -6.63
C ASN A 363 -13.59 -5.39 -7.65
N VAL A 364 -13.93 -4.37 -8.42
CA VAL A 364 -14.90 -4.48 -9.52
C VAL A 364 -14.38 -5.41 -10.63
N ASP A 365 -13.09 -5.40 -10.92
CA ASP A 365 -12.49 -6.25 -11.97
C ASP A 365 -12.50 -7.74 -11.58
N LYS A 366 -12.62 -8.06 -10.31
CA LYS A 366 -12.77 -9.44 -9.79
C LYS A 366 -14.21 -9.99 -9.91
N LEU A 367 -15.20 -9.13 -10.16
CA LEU A 367 -16.58 -9.53 -10.44
C LEU A 367 -16.74 -10.01 -11.89
#